data_b8f4b8cf50dc54f8d3748dd933081b92
#
_entry.id   b8f4b8cf50dc54f8d3748dd933081b92
#
_cell.length_a   1.000
_cell.length_b   1.000
_cell.length_c   1.000
_cell.angle_alpha   90.00
_cell.angle_beta   90.00
_cell.angle_gamma   90.00
#
_symmetry.space_group_name_H-M   'P 1'
#
loop_
_entity.id
_entity.type
_entity.pdbx_description
1 polymer ?
#
loop_
_entity_poly.entity_id
_entity_poly.type
_entity_poly.pdbx_seq_one_letter_code
_entity_poly.pdbx_strand_id
1 'polypeptide(L)'
;MSDLSAKKQELIDQAENELREIAVNIVPIENKNDPSWERGAQDFLYGLMLAMLEDSLNPELGMTKEKFNFYNLAKIATYRDPDPDNPFGTIREYCGGRDKLSKVQSLVSTVINNAPNTTRSYMGVLLSRISIFQDGGICYATSFSDMLFDDFVDQPTALFIKVPDEKESRHCIATMCISQLY
;
A
#
# COMPACT_ATOMS: atom_id res chain seq x y z
N MET A 1 -7.14 21.66 -23.97
CA MET A 1 -7.17 20.20 -23.70
C MET A 1 -5.83 19.65 -23.21
N SER A 2 -4.68 20.15 -23.66
CA SER A 2 -3.34 19.71 -23.20
C SER A 2 -3.03 19.99 -21.73
N ASP A 3 -3.44 21.13 -21.19
CA ASP A 3 -3.14 21.57 -19.82
C ASP A 3 -3.84 20.73 -18.75
N LEU A 4 -5.12 20.39 -18.95
CA LEU A 4 -5.89 19.55 -18.01
C LEU A 4 -5.35 18.11 -17.95
N SER A 5 -4.89 17.58 -19.09
CA SER A 5 -4.27 16.25 -19.16
C SER A 5 -2.92 16.22 -18.44
N ALA A 6 -2.11 17.26 -18.61
CA ALA A 6 -0.81 17.39 -17.92
C ALA A 6 -1.00 17.49 -16.41
N LYS A 7 -1.92 18.31 -15.93
CA LYS A 7 -2.23 18.43 -14.50
C LYS A 7 -2.75 17.13 -13.89
N LYS A 8 -3.60 16.39 -14.63
CA LYS A 8 -4.05 15.08 -14.18
C LYS A 8 -2.88 14.10 -14.04
N GLN A 9 -1.96 14.09 -15.01
CA GLN A 9 -0.79 13.21 -14.95
C GLN A 9 0.12 13.56 -13.76
N GLU A 10 0.36 14.86 -13.53
CA GLU A 10 1.14 15.32 -12.39
C GLU A 10 0.56 14.83 -11.05
N LEU A 11 -0.77 14.89 -10.87
CA LEU A 11 -1.43 14.39 -9.67
C LEU A 11 -1.31 12.85 -9.52
N ILE A 12 -1.35 12.12 -10.62
CA ILE A 12 -1.13 10.66 -10.60
C ILE A 12 0.32 10.36 -10.19
N ASP A 13 1.29 11.05 -10.79
CA ASP A 13 2.71 10.86 -10.48
C ASP A 13 3.02 11.19 -9.01
N GLN A 14 2.40 12.24 -8.47
CA GLN A 14 2.48 12.57 -7.05
C GLN A 14 1.90 11.46 -6.19
N ALA A 15 0.68 10.98 -6.48
CA ALA A 15 0.06 9.89 -5.75
C ALA A 15 0.90 8.60 -5.79
N GLU A 16 1.50 8.26 -6.92
CA GLU A 16 2.41 7.12 -7.03
C GLU A 16 3.63 7.25 -6.13
N ASN A 17 4.22 8.45 -6.04
CA ASN A 17 5.35 8.71 -5.15
C ASN A 17 4.95 8.58 -3.68
N GLU A 18 3.82 9.13 -3.28
CA GLU A 18 3.30 9.01 -1.92
C GLU A 18 3.02 7.54 -1.54
N LEU A 19 2.43 6.77 -2.44
CA LEU A 19 2.20 5.33 -2.22
C LEU A 19 3.53 4.56 -2.06
N ARG A 20 4.59 4.96 -2.76
CA ARG A 20 5.90 4.36 -2.60
C ARG A 20 6.48 4.65 -1.21
N GLU A 21 6.39 5.90 -0.74
CA GLU A 21 6.82 6.27 0.61
C GLU A 21 6.02 5.52 1.68
N ILE A 22 4.72 5.36 1.50
CA ILE A 22 3.87 4.54 2.37
C ILE A 22 4.38 3.09 2.43
N ALA A 23 4.71 2.47 1.29
CA ALA A 23 5.23 1.11 1.26
C ALA A 23 6.55 0.98 2.04
N VAL A 24 7.45 1.95 1.91
CA VAL A 24 8.73 2.02 2.63
C VAL A 24 8.50 2.18 4.14
N ASN A 25 7.56 3.02 4.55
CA ASN A 25 7.21 3.24 5.95
C ASN A 25 6.57 1.99 6.61
N ILE A 26 5.73 1.25 5.87
CA ILE A 26 5.11 0.02 6.37
C ILE A 26 6.12 -1.12 6.48
N VAL A 27 7.02 -1.24 5.51
CA VAL A 27 8.03 -2.30 5.45
C VAL A 27 9.43 -1.67 5.47
N PRO A 28 9.92 -1.20 6.63
CA PRO A 28 11.26 -0.63 6.72
C PRO A 28 12.33 -1.70 6.50
N ILE A 29 13.47 -1.30 5.94
CA ILE A 29 14.64 -2.17 5.79
C ILE A 29 15.36 -2.25 7.13
N GLU A 30 15.26 -3.38 7.81
CA GLU A 30 15.93 -3.66 9.09
C GLU A 30 17.24 -4.42 8.87
N ASN A 31 17.25 -5.39 7.95
CA ASN A 31 18.44 -6.13 7.61
C ASN A 31 19.28 -5.42 6.52
N LYS A 32 20.20 -4.56 6.95
CA LYS A 32 21.06 -3.80 6.01
C LYS A 32 22.03 -4.68 5.22
N ASN A 33 22.35 -5.88 5.71
CA ASN A 33 23.29 -6.79 5.05
C ASN A 33 22.60 -7.57 3.91
N ASP A 34 21.33 -7.89 4.06
CA ASP A 34 20.52 -8.54 3.01
C ASP A 34 19.10 -7.93 3.00
N PRO A 35 18.92 -6.79 2.34
CA PRO A 35 17.64 -6.09 2.28
C PRO A 35 16.69 -6.64 1.21
N SER A 36 17.00 -7.76 0.58
CA SER A 36 16.26 -8.29 -0.57
C SER A 36 14.83 -8.65 -0.21
N TRP A 37 14.62 -9.20 0.99
CA TRP A 37 13.30 -9.63 1.46
C TRP A 37 12.38 -8.45 1.73
N GLU A 38 12.87 -7.43 2.42
CA GLU A 38 12.11 -6.22 2.68
C GLU A 38 11.83 -5.45 1.39
N ARG A 39 12.80 -5.34 0.49
CA ARG A 39 12.61 -4.67 -0.81
C ARG A 39 11.55 -5.39 -1.66
N GLY A 40 11.61 -6.71 -1.74
CA GLY A 40 10.57 -7.47 -2.45
C GLY A 40 9.19 -7.30 -1.84
N ALA A 41 9.09 -7.27 -0.50
CA ALA A 41 7.84 -6.99 0.20
C ALA A 41 7.35 -5.56 -0.03
N GLN A 42 8.25 -4.56 -0.06
CA GLN A 42 7.92 -3.16 -0.42
C GLN A 42 7.39 -3.06 -1.85
N ASP A 43 8.10 -3.66 -2.81
CA ASP A 43 7.72 -3.62 -4.22
C ASP A 43 6.35 -4.30 -4.46
N PHE A 44 6.10 -5.41 -3.79
CA PHE A 44 4.82 -6.09 -3.87
C PHE A 44 3.68 -5.26 -3.27
N LEU A 45 3.89 -4.68 -2.08
CA LEU A 45 2.91 -3.81 -1.44
C LEU A 45 2.62 -2.58 -2.29
N TYR A 46 3.66 -1.92 -2.79
CA TYR A 46 3.54 -0.78 -3.69
C TYR A 46 2.78 -1.15 -4.97
N GLY A 47 3.10 -2.30 -5.57
CA GLY A 47 2.38 -2.80 -6.75
C GLY A 47 0.89 -3.02 -6.51
N LEU A 48 0.49 -3.54 -5.34
CA LEU A 48 -0.93 -3.68 -4.98
C LEU A 48 -1.61 -2.32 -4.77
N MET A 49 -0.93 -1.35 -4.15
CA MET A 49 -1.48 0.00 -3.98
C MET A 49 -1.64 0.72 -5.32
N LEU A 50 -0.68 0.55 -6.25
CA LEU A 50 -0.82 1.06 -7.61
C LEU A 50 -2.00 0.41 -8.36
N ALA A 51 -2.22 -0.90 -8.16
CA ALA A 51 -3.38 -1.57 -8.75
C ALA A 51 -4.69 -0.95 -8.26
N MET A 52 -4.80 -0.68 -6.96
CA MET A 52 -5.96 0.00 -6.38
C MET A 52 -6.09 1.45 -6.91
N LEU A 53 -4.98 2.17 -7.09
CA LEU A 53 -4.99 3.52 -7.67
C LEU A 53 -5.49 3.50 -9.12
N GLU A 54 -4.98 2.60 -9.97
CA GLU A 54 -5.44 2.43 -11.35
C GLU A 54 -6.95 2.11 -11.38
N ASP A 55 -7.43 1.23 -10.50
CA ASP A 55 -8.84 0.88 -10.40
C ASP A 55 -9.70 2.08 -9.97
N SER A 56 -9.17 2.97 -9.12
CA SER A 56 -9.87 4.19 -8.70
C SER A 56 -10.02 5.23 -9.81
N LEU A 57 -9.15 5.18 -10.81
CA LEU A 57 -9.21 6.04 -12.00
C LEU A 57 -10.21 5.55 -13.05
N ASN A 58 -10.71 4.31 -12.91
CA ASN A 58 -11.74 3.73 -13.76
C ASN A 58 -13.05 3.51 -12.98
N PRO A 59 -14.06 4.37 -13.17
CA PRO A 59 -15.33 4.26 -12.44
C PRO A 59 -16.04 2.91 -12.60
N GLU A 60 -15.82 2.20 -13.71
CA GLU A 60 -16.46 0.91 -13.99
C GLU A 60 -15.98 -0.21 -13.04
N LEU A 61 -14.77 -0.07 -12.48
CA LEU A 61 -14.19 -1.04 -11.56
C LEU A 61 -14.68 -0.88 -10.13
N GLY A 62 -15.42 0.20 -9.83
CA GLY A 62 -16.10 0.40 -8.55
C GLY A 62 -15.16 0.57 -7.35
N MET A 63 -13.89 0.92 -7.56
CA MET A 63 -12.97 1.33 -6.51
C MET A 63 -13.29 2.78 -6.13
N THR A 64 -13.91 2.98 -4.98
CA THR A 64 -14.25 4.30 -4.46
C THR A 64 -13.23 4.76 -3.42
N LYS A 65 -13.27 6.04 -3.04
CA LYS A 65 -12.40 6.61 -2.00
C LYS A 65 -12.53 5.83 -0.67
N GLU A 66 -13.74 5.40 -0.32
CA GLU A 66 -14.00 4.63 0.91
C GLU A 66 -13.43 3.21 0.86
N LYS A 67 -13.24 2.66 -0.33
CA LYS A 67 -12.64 1.34 -0.53
C LYS A 67 -11.11 1.40 -0.62
N PHE A 68 -10.56 2.55 -0.95
CA PHE A 68 -9.11 2.77 -1.03
C PHE A 68 -8.55 3.01 0.38
N ASN A 69 -8.37 1.94 1.13
CA ASN A 69 -7.89 2.00 2.51
C ASN A 69 -7.00 0.79 2.86
N PHE A 70 -6.27 0.89 3.96
CA PHE A 70 -5.33 -0.15 4.40
C PHE A 70 -6.00 -1.47 4.77
N TYR A 71 -7.24 -1.45 5.23
CA TYR A 71 -7.96 -2.68 5.55
C TYR A 71 -8.23 -3.52 4.30
N ASN A 72 -8.70 -2.91 3.23
CA ASN A 72 -8.92 -3.60 1.96
C ASN A 72 -7.59 -4.01 1.31
N LEU A 73 -6.57 -3.16 1.36
CA LEU A 73 -5.23 -3.51 0.92
C LEU A 73 -4.68 -4.73 1.67
N ALA A 74 -4.82 -4.77 3.01
CA ALA A 74 -4.42 -5.91 3.81
C ALA A 74 -5.19 -7.17 3.44
N LYS A 75 -6.49 -7.08 3.19
CA LYS A 75 -7.31 -8.22 2.70
C LYS A 75 -6.81 -8.76 1.37
N ILE A 76 -6.53 -7.89 0.41
CA ILE A 76 -5.98 -8.31 -0.89
C ILE A 76 -4.62 -8.99 -0.70
N ALA A 77 -3.71 -8.36 0.04
CA ALA A 77 -2.36 -8.88 0.26
C ALA A 77 -2.34 -10.22 1.02
N THR A 78 -3.29 -10.44 1.92
CA THR A 78 -3.37 -11.66 2.74
C THR A 78 -4.23 -12.75 2.14
N TYR A 79 -4.98 -12.48 1.07
CA TYR A 79 -5.83 -13.48 0.43
C TYR A 79 -4.99 -14.64 -0.13
N ARG A 80 -5.51 -15.84 0.05
CA ARG A 80 -4.93 -17.07 -0.49
C ARG A 80 -6.04 -17.90 -1.09
N ASP A 81 -5.79 -18.38 -2.31
CA ASP A 81 -6.69 -19.32 -2.96
C ASP A 81 -6.66 -20.68 -2.24
N PRO A 82 -7.77 -21.43 -2.27
CA PRO A 82 -7.84 -22.76 -1.68
C PRO A 82 -6.92 -23.78 -2.36
N ASP A 83 -6.50 -23.51 -3.61
CA ASP A 83 -5.59 -24.37 -4.37
C ASP A 83 -4.16 -24.24 -3.82
N PRO A 84 -3.60 -25.30 -3.21
CA PRO A 84 -2.26 -25.28 -2.65
C PRO A 84 -1.16 -25.13 -3.71
N ASP A 85 -1.44 -25.51 -4.97
CA ASP A 85 -0.49 -25.39 -6.08
C ASP A 85 -0.50 -23.97 -6.69
N ASN A 86 -1.59 -23.21 -6.47
CA ASN A 86 -1.71 -21.84 -6.96
C ASN A 86 -2.29 -20.87 -5.89
N PRO A 87 -1.67 -20.74 -4.73
CA PRO A 87 -2.21 -19.97 -3.60
C PRO A 87 -2.32 -18.46 -3.86
N PHE A 88 -1.74 -17.97 -4.96
CA PHE A 88 -1.74 -16.56 -5.36
C PHE A 88 -2.46 -16.32 -6.69
N GLY A 89 -3.29 -17.28 -7.14
CA GLY A 89 -4.01 -17.23 -8.41
C GLY A 89 -4.85 -15.96 -8.55
N THR A 90 -5.70 -15.68 -7.57
CA THR A 90 -6.57 -14.49 -7.56
C THR A 90 -5.76 -13.18 -7.57
N ILE A 91 -4.66 -13.08 -6.82
CA ILE A 91 -3.79 -11.89 -6.85
C ILE A 91 -3.13 -11.75 -8.22
N ARG A 92 -2.67 -12.87 -8.79
CA ARG A 92 -2.08 -12.90 -10.13
C ARG A 92 -3.07 -12.47 -11.20
N GLU A 93 -4.31 -12.92 -11.12
CA GLU A 93 -5.38 -12.52 -12.02
C GLU A 93 -5.75 -11.04 -11.84
N TYR A 94 -5.91 -10.58 -10.60
CA TYR A 94 -6.20 -9.19 -10.26
C TYR A 94 -5.16 -8.22 -10.83
N CYS A 95 -3.88 -8.55 -10.71
CA CYS A 95 -2.80 -7.74 -11.28
C CYS A 95 -2.58 -8.01 -12.77
N GLY A 96 -2.87 -9.24 -13.23
CA GLY A 96 -2.57 -9.75 -14.59
C GLY A 96 -3.47 -9.21 -15.69
N GLY A 97 -4.65 -8.68 -15.36
CA GLY A 97 -5.56 -8.07 -16.33
C GLY A 97 -5.10 -6.71 -16.87
N ARG A 98 -3.98 -6.18 -16.35
CA ARG A 98 -3.41 -4.88 -16.71
C ARG A 98 -2.43 -4.99 -17.89
N ASP A 99 -2.03 -3.86 -18.47
CA ASP A 99 -0.99 -3.84 -19.50
C ASP A 99 0.27 -4.57 -18.99
N LYS A 100 0.84 -5.43 -19.85
CA LYS A 100 2.04 -6.23 -19.54
C LYS A 100 3.26 -5.38 -19.18
N LEU A 101 3.28 -4.13 -19.63
CA LEU A 101 4.34 -3.17 -19.35
C LEU A 101 4.01 -2.23 -18.17
N SER A 102 2.86 -2.44 -17.52
CA SER A 102 2.48 -1.62 -16.37
C SER A 102 3.44 -1.80 -15.20
N LYS A 103 3.60 -0.74 -14.40
CA LYS A 103 4.38 -0.78 -13.16
C LYS A 103 3.86 -1.87 -12.21
N VAL A 104 2.52 -2.04 -12.13
CA VAL A 104 1.87 -3.07 -11.31
C VAL A 104 2.38 -4.47 -11.68
N GLN A 105 2.32 -4.80 -12.97
CA GLN A 105 2.79 -6.11 -13.47
C GLN A 105 4.26 -6.33 -13.13
N SER A 106 5.11 -5.35 -13.39
CA SER A 106 6.54 -5.43 -13.10
C SER A 106 6.81 -5.70 -11.62
N LEU A 107 6.20 -4.92 -10.72
CA LEU A 107 6.44 -4.99 -9.27
C LEU A 107 5.89 -6.29 -8.66
N VAL A 108 4.66 -6.65 -8.99
CA VAL A 108 4.00 -7.83 -8.41
C VAL A 108 4.63 -9.13 -8.92
N SER A 109 4.97 -9.19 -10.22
CA SER A 109 5.55 -10.38 -10.84
C SER A 109 6.92 -10.76 -10.27
N THR A 110 7.71 -9.79 -9.79
CA THR A 110 9.01 -10.06 -9.14
C THR A 110 8.87 -10.92 -7.89
N VAL A 111 7.71 -10.92 -7.25
CA VAL A 111 7.43 -11.71 -6.04
C VAL A 111 6.66 -12.99 -6.36
N ILE A 112 5.51 -12.88 -7.05
CA ILE A 112 4.59 -14.03 -7.22
C ILE A 112 5.06 -15.06 -8.26
N ASN A 113 6.01 -14.71 -9.14
CA ASN A 113 6.57 -15.61 -10.15
C ASN A 113 7.83 -16.33 -9.68
N ASN A 114 8.26 -16.13 -8.45
CA ASN A 114 9.38 -16.86 -7.87
C ASN A 114 8.99 -18.30 -7.49
N ALA A 115 10.00 -19.10 -7.12
CA ALA A 115 9.76 -20.40 -6.51
C ALA A 115 8.88 -20.25 -5.26
N PRO A 116 7.99 -21.21 -4.97
CA PRO A 116 6.98 -21.10 -3.88
C PRO A 116 7.59 -20.72 -2.51
N ASN A 117 8.77 -21.25 -2.18
CA ASN A 117 9.43 -20.93 -0.91
C ASN A 117 9.93 -19.48 -0.86
N THR A 118 10.45 -18.97 -1.96
CA THR A 118 10.90 -17.57 -2.09
C THR A 118 9.70 -16.63 -1.95
N THR A 119 8.62 -16.91 -2.68
CA THR A 119 7.37 -16.14 -2.56
C THR A 119 6.84 -16.14 -1.11
N ARG A 120 6.84 -17.30 -0.44
CA ARG A 120 6.42 -17.40 0.97
C ARG A 120 7.27 -16.53 1.89
N SER A 121 8.58 -16.42 1.65
CA SER A 121 9.47 -15.56 2.45
C SER A 121 9.14 -14.09 2.29
N TYR A 122 8.98 -13.59 1.07
CA TYR A 122 8.52 -12.21 0.82
C TYR A 122 7.17 -11.93 1.47
N MET A 123 6.23 -12.86 1.32
CA MET A 123 4.90 -12.73 1.91
C MET A 123 4.95 -12.79 3.44
N GLY A 124 5.86 -13.56 4.04
CA GLY A 124 6.08 -13.59 5.49
C GLY A 124 6.50 -12.24 6.03
N VAL A 125 7.44 -11.58 5.37
CA VAL A 125 7.88 -10.22 5.73
C VAL A 125 6.70 -9.24 5.61
N LEU A 126 6.02 -9.24 4.47
CA LEU A 126 4.86 -8.36 4.28
C LEU A 126 3.78 -8.57 5.32
N LEU A 127 3.38 -9.83 5.55
CA LEU A 127 2.29 -10.16 6.48
C LEU A 127 2.59 -9.75 7.91
N SER A 128 3.85 -9.87 8.35
CA SER A 128 4.25 -9.42 9.69
C SER A 128 4.03 -7.93 9.90
N ARG A 129 4.09 -7.12 8.83
CA ARG A 129 3.92 -5.66 8.87
C ARG A 129 2.49 -5.21 8.62
N ILE A 130 1.83 -5.79 7.62
CA ILE A 130 0.51 -5.32 7.19
C ILE A 130 -0.64 -5.83 8.09
N SER A 131 -0.42 -6.89 8.87
CA SER A 131 -1.43 -7.46 9.77
C SER A 131 -1.97 -6.46 10.80
N ILE A 132 -1.19 -5.43 11.14
CA ILE A 132 -1.62 -4.36 12.05
C ILE A 132 -2.89 -3.65 11.57
N PHE A 133 -3.09 -3.52 10.26
CA PHE A 133 -4.27 -2.87 9.68
C PHE A 133 -5.55 -3.74 9.76
N GLN A 134 -5.44 -4.95 10.28
CA GLN A 134 -6.57 -5.82 10.60
C GLN A 134 -7.00 -5.70 12.08
N ASP A 135 -6.21 -4.99 12.92
CA ASP A 135 -6.63 -4.63 14.28
C ASP A 135 -7.81 -3.65 14.21
N GLY A 136 -8.91 -3.94 14.94
CA GLY A 136 -10.16 -3.20 14.81
C GLY A 136 -10.03 -1.69 15.06
N GLY A 137 -9.20 -1.28 16.02
CA GLY A 137 -8.97 0.14 16.31
C GLY A 137 -8.19 0.85 15.22
N ILE A 138 -7.16 0.17 14.68
CA ILE A 138 -6.33 0.72 13.60
C ILE A 138 -7.11 0.70 12.29
N CYS A 139 -7.83 -0.39 12.01
CA CYS A 139 -8.73 -0.49 10.86
C CYS A 139 -9.70 0.69 10.84
N TYR A 140 -10.36 0.99 11.97
CA TYR A 140 -11.27 2.12 12.09
C TYR A 140 -10.53 3.45 11.82
N ALA A 141 -9.41 3.69 12.47
CA ALA A 141 -8.65 4.95 12.36
C ALA A 141 -8.06 5.20 10.96
N THR A 142 -7.82 4.15 10.16
CA THR A 142 -7.21 4.25 8.82
C THR A 142 -8.18 4.03 7.66
N SER A 143 -9.47 3.78 7.95
CA SER A 143 -10.47 3.50 6.90
C SER A 143 -11.14 4.75 6.33
N PHE A 144 -11.12 5.85 7.05
CA PHE A 144 -11.69 7.13 6.60
C PHE A 144 -10.91 8.28 7.21
N SER A 145 -11.02 9.46 6.59
CA SER A 145 -10.34 10.67 7.03
C SER A 145 -11.36 11.62 7.65
N ASP A 146 -11.19 11.91 8.95
CA ASP A 146 -11.96 12.93 9.68
C ASP A 146 -11.33 14.33 9.55
N MET A 147 -10.12 14.40 9.00
CA MET A 147 -9.36 15.62 8.80
C MET A 147 -9.09 15.84 7.33
N LEU A 148 -9.18 17.07 6.88
CA LEU A 148 -8.64 17.48 5.59
C LEU A 148 -7.27 18.08 5.86
N PHE A 149 -6.22 17.57 5.22
CA PHE A 149 -4.86 18.12 5.37
C PHE A 149 -4.79 19.58 4.91
N ASP A 150 -5.64 20.00 3.97
CA ASP A 150 -5.76 21.39 3.54
C ASP A 150 -6.13 22.35 4.69
N ASP A 151 -6.87 21.88 5.71
CA ASP A 151 -7.23 22.68 6.87
C ASP A 151 -6.00 23.11 7.68
N PHE A 152 -4.88 22.37 7.61
CA PHE A 152 -3.63 22.73 8.29
C PHE A 152 -2.88 23.88 7.61
N VAL A 153 -3.13 24.11 6.33
CA VAL A 153 -2.52 25.20 5.56
C VAL A 153 -3.27 26.51 5.80
N ASP A 154 -4.59 26.42 5.96
CA ASP A 154 -5.46 27.60 6.02
C ASP A 154 -5.57 28.22 7.42
N GLN A 155 -5.24 27.46 8.48
CA GLN A 155 -5.37 27.91 9.87
C GLN A 155 -4.18 27.46 10.72
N PRO A 156 -3.74 28.28 11.71
CA PRO A 156 -2.77 27.84 12.70
C PRO A 156 -3.31 26.63 13.47
N THR A 157 -2.79 25.45 13.17
CA THR A 157 -3.27 24.17 13.72
C THR A 157 -2.16 23.46 14.48
N ALA A 158 -2.49 22.86 15.62
CA ALA A 158 -1.59 22.00 16.38
C ALA A 158 -2.11 20.55 16.36
N LEU A 159 -1.31 19.63 15.84
CA LEU A 159 -1.61 18.20 15.81
C LEU A 159 -0.90 17.51 16.98
N PHE A 160 -1.66 16.80 17.83
CA PHE A 160 -1.14 15.99 18.92
C PHE A 160 -1.31 14.51 18.59
N ILE A 161 -0.20 13.82 18.30
CA ILE A 161 -0.20 12.38 18.01
C ILE A 161 0.25 11.65 19.28
N LYS A 162 -0.65 10.84 19.86
CA LYS A 162 -0.33 10.00 21.01
C LYS A 162 -0.17 8.54 20.59
N VAL A 163 1.05 8.05 20.69
CA VAL A 163 1.39 6.66 20.40
C VAL A 163 1.81 5.97 21.70
N PRO A 164 1.25 4.80 22.06
CA PRO A 164 1.71 4.04 23.22
C PRO A 164 3.14 3.51 23.01
N ASP A 165 4.05 3.81 23.93
CA ASP A 165 5.46 3.38 23.87
C ASP A 165 5.63 1.86 23.79
N GLU A 166 4.72 1.11 24.39
CA GLU A 166 4.74 -0.36 24.46
C GLU A 166 4.38 -1.03 23.11
N LYS A 167 3.94 -0.28 22.11
CA LYS A 167 3.43 -0.82 20.84
C LYS A 167 4.19 -0.26 19.64
N GLU A 168 5.45 -0.67 19.51
CA GLU A 168 6.33 -0.24 18.39
C GLU A 168 5.69 -0.41 17.00
N SER A 169 4.89 -1.46 16.81
CA SER A 169 4.19 -1.69 15.55
C SER A 169 3.24 -0.56 15.13
N ARG A 170 2.81 0.30 16.07
CA ARG A 170 1.95 1.45 15.80
C ARG A 170 2.71 2.71 15.43
N HIS A 171 4.03 2.73 15.63
CA HIS A 171 4.87 3.89 15.29
C HIS A 171 4.88 4.15 13.78
N CYS A 172 4.75 3.12 12.95
CA CYS A 172 4.67 3.31 11.49
C CYS A 172 3.47 4.18 11.08
N ILE A 173 2.33 4.08 11.78
CA ILE A 173 1.13 4.88 11.49
C ILE A 173 1.38 6.36 11.81
N ALA A 174 2.01 6.64 12.97
CA ALA A 174 2.38 8.00 13.33
C ALA A 174 3.40 8.59 12.33
N THR A 175 4.38 7.79 11.93
CA THR A 175 5.38 8.20 10.93
C THR A 175 4.72 8.51 9.59
N MET A 176 3.81 7.66 9.12
CA MET A 176 3.05 7.92 7.89
C MET A 176 2.20 9.18 7.99
N CYS A 177 1.52 9.40 9.12
CA CYS A 177 0.73 10.60 9.33
C CYS A 177 1.60 11.87 9.28
N ILE A 178 2.78 11.83 9.90
CA ILE A 178 3.72 12.96 9.88
C ILE A 178 4.28 13.18 8.47
N SER A 179 4.66 12.12 7.75
CA SER A 179 5.22 12.24 6.39
C SER A 179 4.23 12.77 5.36
N GLN A 180 2.92 12.65 5.60
CA GLN A 180 1.89 13.22 4.74
C GLN A 180 1.61 14.70 5.01
N LEU A 181 2.14 15.27 6.11
CA LEU A 181 1.99 16.68 6.47
C LEU A 181 3.09 17.56 5.87
N TYR A 182 4.16 16.97 5.34
CA TYR A 182 5.32 17.64 4.75
C TYR A 182 5.41 17.40 3.24
#